data_fc237684fe7e7b8f42ed629ddca1ace4
#
_entry.id   fc237684fe7e7b8f42ed629ddca1ace4
#
_cell.length_a   1.000
_cell.length_b   1.000
_cell.length_c   1.000
_cell.angle_alpha   90.00
_cell.angle_beta   90.00
_cell.angle_gamma   90.00
#
_symmetry.space_group_name_H-M   'P 1'
#
loop_
_entity.id
_entity.type
_entity.pdbx_description
1 polymer ?
#
loop_
_entity_poly.entity_id
_entity_poly.type
_entity_poly.pdbx_seq_one_letter_code
_entity_poly.pdbx_strand_id
1 'polypeptide(L)' 'MNIKSAKYVKHYRVDSNDSITITQQDDSLLSVPLDPANTDYQAILLWAAIDGNSIVAAD' A
#
# COMPACT_ATOMS: atom_id res chain seq x y z
N MET A 1 -4.20 -12.03 1.31
CA MET A 1 -3.72 -10.89 2.12
C MET A 1 -4.94 -10.16 2.67
N ASN A 2 -4.98 -9.96 3.97
CA ASN A 2 -6.11 -9.30 4.64
C ASN A 2 -5.67 -7.89 5.05
N ILE A 3 -6.00 -6.91 4.22
CA ILE A 3 -5.54 -5.53 4.39
C ILE A 3 -6.46 -4.79 5.37
N LYS A 4 -5.87 -4.25 6.44
CA LYS A 4 -6.56 -3.37 7.39
C LYS A 4 -6.42 -1.90 6.95
N SER A 5 -5.22 -1.50 6.55
CA SER A 5 -4.94 -0.16 6.04
C SER A 5 -3.72 -0.19 5.14
N ALA A 6 -3.58 0.86 4.32
CA ALA A 6 -2.45 1.00 3.40
C ALA A 6 -2.01 2.46 3.37
N LYS A 7 -0.70 2.68 3.29
CA LYS A 7 -0.14 4.02 3.26
C LYS A 7 1.07 4.04 2.31
N TYR A 8 1.13 5.06 1.44
CA TYR A 8 2.29 5.27 0.58
C TYR A 8 3.51 5.65 1.42
N VAL A 9 4.68 5.18 1.00
CA VAL A 9 5.96 5.55 1.60
C VAL A 9 6.75 6.32 0.54
N LYS A 10 7.18 7.53 0.90
CA LYS A 10 7.92 8.41 0.01
C LYS A 10 9.42 8.23 0.26
N HIS A 11 10.20 8.13 -0.81
CA HIS A 11 11.65 8.10 -0.69
C HIS A 11 12.14 9.49 -0.27
N TYR A 12 13.03 9.55 0.74
CA TYR A 12 13.44 10.83 1.33
C TYR A 12 14.24 11.73 0.35
N ARG A 13 14.82 11.16 -0.71
CA ARG A 13 15.63 11.90 -1.69
C ARG A 13 14.87 12.30 -2.94
N VAL A 14 13.70 11.72 -3.17
CA VAL A 14 12.87 12.01 -4.33
C VAL A 14 11.44 12.26 -3.86
N ASP A 15 10.77 13.18 -4.55
CA ASP A 15 9.41 13.57 -4.18
C ASP A 15 8.38 12.67 -4.88
N SER A 16 8.58 11.37 -4.74
CA SER A 16 7.69 10.37 -5.32
C SER A 16 7.54 9.20 -4.38
N ASN A 17 6.41 8.49 -4.50
CA ASN A 17 6.16 7.30 -3.70
C ASN A 17 7.07 6.17 -4.14
N ASP A 18 7.60 5.42 -3.18
CA ASP A 18 8.54 4.32 -3.43
C ASP A 18 7.87 2.96 -3.20
N SER A 19 7.03 2.88 -2.18
CA SER A 19 6.36 1.63 -1.83
C SER A 19 5.08 1.92 -1.06
N ILE A 20 4.35 0.87 -0.71
CA ILE A 20 3.16 0.96 0.14
C ILE A 20 3.40 0.09 1.37
N THR A 21 3.18 0.66 2.56
CA THR A 21 3.16 -0.10 3.80
C THR A 21 1.74 -0.54 4.08
N ILE A 22 1.55 -1.84 4.20
CA ILE A 22 0.25 -2.45 4.49
C ILE A 22 0.23 -2.86 5.96
N THR A 23 -0.84 -2.48 6.67
CA THR A 23 -1.15 -3.06 7.97
C THR A 23 -2.20 -4.13 7.73
N GLN A 24 -1.89 -5.35 8.10
CA GLN A 24 -2.81 -6.47 7.91
C GLN A 24 -3.77 -6.58 9.11
N GLN A 25 -4.79 -7.43 8.99
CA GLN A 25 -5.82 -7.56 10.02
C GLN A 25 -5.27 -8.12 11.34
N ASP A 26 -4.13 -8.80 11.30
CA ASP A 26 -3.43 -9.29 12.50
C ASP A 26 -2.41 -8.29 13.04
N ASP A 27 -2.44 -7.04 12.53
CA ASP A 27 -1.53 -5.94 12.88
C ASP A 27 -0.09 -6.12 12.41
N SER A 28 0.19 -7.12 11.58
CA SER A 28 1.52 -7.25 10.97
C SER A 28 1.70 -6.24 9.84
N LEU A 29 2.94 -5.84 9.61
CA LEU A 29 3.30 -4.86 8.57
C LEU A 29 3.93 -5.57 7.38
N LEU A 30 3.57 -5.10 6.19
CA LEU A 30 4.13 -5.62 4.94
C LEU A 30 4.48 -4.43 4.04
N SER A 31 5.67 -4.45 3.47
CA SER A 31 6.11 -3.43 2.51
C SER A 31 5.99 -4.00 1.10
N VAL A 32 5.29 -3.27 0.21
CA VAL A 32 5.00 -3.73 -1.15
C VAL A 32 5.51 -2.69 -2.14
N PRO A 33 6.34 -3.09 -3.13
CA PRO A 33 6.83 -2.15 -4.14
C PRO A 33 5.72 -1.73 -5.10
N LEU A 34 5.88 -0.54 -5.69
CA LEU A 34 4.92 -0.01 -6.67
C LEU A 34 5.23 -0.59 -8.06
N ASP A 35 5.11 -1.89 -8.18
CA ASP A 35 5.40 -2.63 -9.42
C ASP A 35 4.10 -3.25 -9.95
N PRO A 36 3.62 -2.81 -11.14
CA PRO A 36 2.38 -3.37 -11.71
C PRO A 36 2.39 -4.88 -11.91
N ALA A 37 3.57 -5.48 -12.02
CA ALA A 37 3.71 -6.92 -12.15
C ALA A 37 3.65 -7.66 -10.80
N ASN A 38 3.71 -6.92 -9.68
CA ASN A 38 3.67 -7.53 -8.35
C ASN A 38 2.23 -7.88 -7.98
N THR A 39 1.97 -9.15 -7.63
CA THR A 39 0.61 -9.60 -7.32
C THR A 39 0.06 -8.95 -6.06
N ASP A 40 0.90 -8.67 -5.07
CA ASP A 40 0.47 -7.99 -3.85
C ASP A 40 0.06 -6.55 -4.15
N TYR A 41 0.80 -5.85 -5.02
CA TYR A 41 0.43 -4.50 -5.44
C TYR A 41 -0.92 -4.51 -6.15
N GLN A 42 -1.15 -5.48 -7.06
CA GLN A 42 -2.42 -5.62 -7.75
C GLN A 42 -3.57 -5.86 -6.76
N ALA A 43 -3.35 -6.69 -5.74
CA ALA A 43 -4.35 -6.94 -4.69
C ALA A 43 -4.67 -5.67 -3.90
N ILE A 44 -3.66 -4.83 -3.63
CA ILE A 44 -3.86 -3.55 -2.94
C ILE A 44 -4.73 -2.61 -3.78
N LEU A 45 -4.49 -2.55 -5.08
CA LEU A 45 -5.29 -1.70 -5.97
C LEU A 45 -6.75 -2.13 -5.99
N LEU A 46 -7.01 -3.44 -6.01
CA LEU A 46 -8.38 -3.97 -5.94
C LEU A 46 -9.04 -3.63 -4.60
N TRP A 47 -8.28 -3.76 -3.51
CA TRP A 47 -8.79 -3.40 -2.19
C TRP A 47 -9.14 -1.91 -2.11
N ALA A 48 -8.30 -1.04 -2.68
CA ALA A 48 -8.50 0.40 -2.65
C ALA A 48 -9.70 0.84 -3.52
N ALA A 49 -10.11 0.00 -4.47
CA ALA A 49 -11.28 0.28 -5.31
C ALA A 49 -12.61 0.01 -4.58
N ILE A 50 -12.58 -0.66 -3.44
CA ILE A 50 -13.76 -0.94 -2.64
C ILE A 50 -14.17 0.34 -1.91
N ASP A 51 -15.47 0.65 -1.90
CA ASP A 51 -15.99 1.84 -1.21
C ASP A 51 -15.58 1.84 0.26
N GLY A 52 -15.08 2.98 0.73
CA GLY A 52 -14.63 3.14 2.10
C GLY A 52 -13.16 2.81 2.33
N ASN A 53 -12.51 2.18 1.35
CA ASN A 53 -11.08 1.89 1.42
C ASN A 53 -10.29 2.93 0.63
N SER A 54 -9.11 3.27 1.10
CA SER A 54 -8.22 4.18 0.37
C SER A 54 -6.78 3.95 0.81
N ILE A 55 -5.84 4.30 -0.07
CA ILE A 55 -4.42 4.29 0.27
C ILE A 55 -4.07 5.68 0.76
N VAL A 56 -3.60 5.78 2.00
CA VAL A 56 -3.29 7.07 2.64
C VAL A 56 -2.06 7.66 1.97
N ALA A 57 -2.09 8.98 1.74
CA ALA A 57 -0.95 9.68 1.15
C ALA A 57 0.27 9.62 2.08
N ALA A 58 1.46 9.64 1.49
CA ALA A 58 2.71 9.68 2.25
C ALA A 58 2.82 11.01 3.01
N ASP A 59 3.48 10.94 4.16
CA ASP A 59 3.74 12.14 4.98
C ASP A 59 4.72 13.10 4.30
#